data_e1ef32f64d4d4746a61d426bf60f7567
#
_entry.id   e1ef32f64d4d4746a61d426bf60f7567
#
_cell.length_a   1.000
_cell.length_b   1.000
_cell.length_c   1.000
_cell.angle_alpha   90.00
_cell.angle_beta   90.00
_cell.angle_gamma   90.00
#
_symmetry.space_group_name_H-M   'P 1'
#
loop_
_entity.id
_entity.type
_entity.pdbx_description
1 polymer ?
#
loop_
_entity_poly.entity_id
_entity_poly.type
_entity_poly.pdbx_seq_one_letter_code
_entity_poly.pdbx_strand_id
1 'polypeptide(L)'
;MEDSRPLILLSNDDGYAAENLRALHQALTHYGRVIVCAPEVNQSATSHSLSLHRPLRLRNVSEDVFAIDGTPADCVYVAMHSNSRVLPRKPDLVVSGMNHGLNLGVDVFYSGTVAAAREAAMRGVPAVAVSADAKADRAAAAALGARIAMEALAAFRRTPSARAPLFNVNVPPGNTWPVRATKLGARLYTESVIFREDPRGQEYLWIGGGGVRHDHVHGSDTEAFDEGAVGVTPLTQDLTSSDHRDLCVATCAAVSLSKREG
;
A
#
# COMPACT_ATOMS: atom_id res chain seq x y z
N MET A 1 32.14 -3.64 -10.41
CA MET A 1 31.82 -3.95 -8.99
C MET A 1 30.32 -3.78 -8.85
N GLU A 2 29.61 -4.84 -8.47
CA GLU A 2 28.18 -4.74 -8.16
C GLU A 2 28.01 -3.77 -6.98
N ASP A 3 27.09 -2.83 -7.09
CA ASP A 3 26.81 -1.88 -6.02
C ASP A 3 26.30 -2.70 -4.81
N SER A 4 27.09 -2.72 -3.73
CA SER A 4 26.77 -3.47 -2.50
C SER A 4 25.58 -2.88 -1.74
N ARG A 5 25.08 -1.72 -2.16
CA ARG A 5 23.92 -1.06 -1.58
C ARG A 5 22.61 -1.78 -1.96
N PRO A 6 21.56 -1.68 -1.12
CA PRO A 6 20.27 -2.26 -1.43
C PRO A 6 19.68 -1.78 -2.76
N LEU A 7 19.06 -2.70 -3.50
CA LEU A 7 18.21 -2.38 -4.64
C LEU A 7 16.77 -2.20 -4.14
N ILE A 8 16.23 -1.02 -4.33
CA ILE A 8 14.90 -0.63 -3.87
C ILE A 8 13.99 -0.42 -5.08
N LEU A 9 12.86 -1.10 -5.11
CA LEU A 9 11.77 -0.79 -6.04
C LEU A 9 10.83 0.21 -5.38
N LEU A 10 10.57 1.33 -6.04
CA LEU A 10 9.63 2.35 -5.59
C LEU A 10 8.42 2.41 -6.53
N SER A 11 7.21 2.37 -5.96
CA SER A 11 5.94 2.53 -6.67
C SER A 11 5.01 3.48 -5.91
N ASN A 12 3.81 3.73 -6.43
CA ASN A 12 2.73 4.48 -5.78
C ASN A 12 1.41 4.24 -6.52
N ASP A 13 0.34 4.94 -6.11
CA ASP A 13 -0.93 5.01 -6.83
C ASP A 13 -1.26 6.42 -7.40
N ASP A 14 -0.52 7.46 -6.99
CA ASP A 14 -0.69 8.82 -7.51
C ASP A 14 -0.10 9.02 -8.91
N GLY A 15 0.70 8.06 -9.40
CA GLY A 15 1.38 8.12 -10.69
C GLY A 15 2.86 8.52 -10.61
N TYR A 16 3.64 8.13 -11.65
CA TYR A 16 5.10 8.30 -11.68
C TYR A 16 5.57 9.77 -11.58
N ALA A 17 4.74 10.73 -11.96
CA ALA A 17 5.06 12.16 -11.94
C ALA A 17 4.70 12.85 -10.60
N ALA A 18 4.10 12.12 -9.65
CA ALA A 18 3.65 12.69 -8.37
C ALA A 18 4.81 13.29 -7.56
N GLU A 19 4.59 14.46 -6.98
CA GLU A 19 5.62 15.15 -6.18
C GLU A 19 6.01 14.37 -4.92
N ASN A 20 5.05 13.70 -4.31
CA ASN A 20 5.29 12.87 -3.14
C ASN A 20 6.16 11.63 -3.46
N LEU A 21 5.96 11.02 -4.64
CA LEU A 21 6.83 9.95 -5.13
C LEU A 21 8.27 10.45 -5.30
N ARG A 22 8.43 11.63 -5.91
CA ARG A 22 9.76 12.25 -6.08
C ARG A 22 10.46 12.55 -4.76
N ALA A 23 9.74 13.06 -3.77
CA ALA A 23 10.31 13.32 -2.45
C ALA A 23 10.80 12.01 -1.80
N LEU A 24 9.98 10.96 -1.84
CA LEU A 24 10.36 9.65 -1.30
C LEU A 24 11.52 9.02 -2.08
N HIS A 25 11.53 9.15 -3.41
CA HIS A 25 12.65 8.73 -4.25
C HIS A 25 13.97 9.38 -3.81
N GLN A 26 13.98 10.72 -3.68
CA GLN A 26 15.17 11.45 -3.22
C GLN A 26 15.66 10.99 -1.85
N ALA A 27 14.74 10.77 -0.90
CA ALA A 27 15.09 10.28 0.42
C ALA A 27 15.70 8.87 0.38
N LEU A 28 15.15 7.97 -0.44
CA LEU A 28 15.62 6.59 -0.57
C LEU A 28 16.98 6.46 -1.29
N THR A 29 17.31 7.36 -2.22
CA THR A 29 18.60 7.32 -2.96
C THR A 29 19.82 7.47 -2.06
N HIS A 30 19.66 8.03 -0.86
CA HIS A 30 20.73 8.08 0.15
C HIS A 30 21.10 6.69 0.68
N TYR A 31 20.21 5.71 0.58
CA TYR A 31 20.38 4.37 1.16
C TYR A 31 20.71 3.29 0.13
N GLY A 32 20.29 3.46 -1.12
CA GLY A 32 20.46 2.43 -2.13
C GLY A 32 20.20 2.90 -3.56
N ARG A 33 20.30 1.97 -4.51
CA ARG A 33 19.82 2.20 -5.87
C ARG A 33 18.30 2.09 -5.88
N VAL A 34 17.63 3.12 -6.37
CA VAL A 34 16.17 3.17 -6.43
C VAL A 34 15.73 3.09 -7.89
N ILE A 35 14.90 2.10 -8.20
CA ILE A 35 14.21 2.00 -9.49
C ILE A 35 12.74 2.27 -9.26
N VAL A 36 12.21 3.22 -10.01
CA VAL A 36 10.78 3.58 -9.99
C VAL A 36 10.05 2.78 -11.04
N CYS A 37 8.95 2.12 -10.64
CA CYS A 37 7.97 1.56 -11.56
C CYS A 37 6.57 1.88 -11.00
N ALA A 38 5.87 2.82 -11.64
CA ALA A 38 4.64 3.41 -11.12
C ALA A 38 3.60 3.60 -12.24
N PRO A 39 2.30 3.77 -11.90
CA PRO A 39 1.26 4.03 -12.88
C PRO A 39 1.52 5.31 -13.70
N GLU A 40 1.07 5.33 -14.95
CA GLU A 40 1.13 6.55 -15.78
C GLU A 40 0.27 7.68 -15.24
N VAL A 41 -0.88 7.33 -14.66
CA VAL A 41 -1.88 8.26 -14.13
C VAL A 41 -2.31 7.82 -12.73
N ASN A 42 -3.01 8.70 -12.03
CA ASN A 42 -3.57 8.41 -10.70
C ASN A 42 -4.52 7.20 -10.76
N GLN A 43 -4.31 6.26 -9.83
CA GLN A 43 -5.02 5.00 -9.65
C GLN A 43 -5.59 4.88 -8.23
N SER A 44 -6.04 5.98 -7.63
CA SER A 44 -6.63 5.98 -6.28
C SER A 44 -7.83 5.04 -6.18
N ALA A 45 -7.97 4.38 -5.04
CA ALA A 45 -9.05 3.45 -4.72
C ALA A 45 -9.19 2.24 -5.69
N THR A 46 -8.13 1.84 -6.37
CA THR A 46 -8.14 0.65 -7.24
C THR A 46 -7.98 -0.66 -6.50
N SER A 47 -7.76 -0.62 -5.18
CA SER A 47 -7.53 -1.82 -4.37
C SER A 47 -6.36 -2.67 -4.91
N HIS A 48 -6.31 -3.95 -4.60
CA HIS A 48 -5.30 -4.88 -5.12
C HIS A 48 -5.80 -5.58 -6.39
N SER A 49 -5.95 -4.82 -7.47
CA SER A 49 -6.39 -5.36 -8.76
C SER A 49 -5.22 -5.57 -9.73
N LEU A 50 -5.31 -6.63 -10.55
CA LEU A 50 -4.38 -6.93 -11.64
C LEU A 50 -5.10 -6.88 -12.99
N SER A 51 -4.45 -6.29 -13.99
CA SER A 51 -4.97 -6.15 -15.35
C SER A 51 -4.70 -7.41 -16.19
N LEU A 52 -5.55 -8.45 -16.03
CA LEU A 52 -5.37 -9.73 -16.70
C LEU A 52 -6.05 -9.81 -18.08
N HIS A 53 -6.99 -8.89 -18.38
CA HIS A 53 -7.85 -8.99 -19.57
C HIS A 53 -7.51 -7.97 -20.67
N ARG A 54 -6.42 -7.21 -20.51
CA ARG A 54 -5.90 -6.28 -21.50
C ARG A 54 -4.38 -6.26 -21.49
N PRO A 55 -3.73 -5.93 -22.62
CA PRO A 55 -2.29 -5.70 -22.62
C PRO A 55 -1.94 -4.46 -21.77
N LEU A 56 -0.78 -4.52 -21.14
CA LEU A 56 -0.15 -3.39 -20.44
C LEU A 56 1.00 -2.84 -21.29
N ARG A 57 1.22 -1.54 -21.22
CA ARG A 57 2.33 -0.85 -21.87
C ARG A 57 3.32 -0.37 -20.83
N LEU A 58 4.57 -0.82 -20.97
CA LEU A 58 5.70 -0.35 -20.18
C LEU A 58 6.43 0.74 -20.97
N ARG A 59 6.58 1.90 -20.36
CA ARG A 59 7.32 3.03 -20.91
C ARG A 59 8.54 3.33 -20.03
N ASN A 60 9.72 3.38 -20.64
CA ASN A 60 10.90 3.94 -20.00
C ASN A 60 10.81 5.47 -20.08
N VAL A 61 10.71 6.12 -18.93
CA VAL A 61 10.58 7.58 -18.83
C VAL A 61 11.94 8.24 -18.77
N SER A 62 12.85 7.68 -17.97
CA SER A 62 14.24 8.08 -17.85
C SER A 62 15.04 6.93 -17.24
N GLU A 63 16.35 7.13 -17.02
CA GLU A 63 17.16 6.14 -16.31
C GLU A 63 16.51 5.77 -14.95
N ASP A 64 16.36 4.46 -14.72
CA ASP A 64 15.74 3.89 -13.51
C ASP A 64 14.28 4.37 -13.21
N VAL A 65 13.57 4.97 -14.20
CA VAL A 65 12.17 5.40 -14.05
C VAL A 65 11.29 4.83 -15.15
N PHE A 66 10.33 4.01 -14.77
CA PHE A 66 9.40 3.32 -15.66
C PHE A 66 7.95 3.68 -15.28
N ALA A 67 7.10 3.79 -16.30
CA ALA A 67 5.67 4.00 -16.15
C ALA A 67 4.88 2.89 -16.82
N ILE A 68 3.75 2.49 -16.24
CA ILE A 68 2.85 1.46 -16.78
C ILE A 68 1.43 2.02 -16.81
N ASP A 69 0.69 1.74 -17.89
CA ASP A 69 -0.74 2.04 -18.02
C ASP A 69 -1.62 1.05 -17.22
N GLY A 70 -1.21 0.76 -15.99
CA GLY A 70 -1.81 -0.24 -15.11
C GLY A 70 -2.00 0.24 -13.68
N THR A 71 -2.41 -0.67 -12.82
CA THR A 71 -2.58 -0.45 -11.39
C THR A 71 -1.22 -0.43 -10.67
N PRO A 72 -1.15 0.05 -9.40
CA PRO A 72 0.06 -0.07 -8.60
C PRO A 72 0.56 -1.51 -8.42
N ALA A 73 -0.36 -2.46 -8.26
CA ALA A 73 -0.01 -3.89 -8.20
C ALA A 73 0.56 -4.40 -9.52
N ASP A 74 0.01 -3.98 -10.67
CA ASP A 74 0.56 -4.30 -11.99
C ASP A 74 2.01 -3.80 -12.11
N CYS A 75 2.29 -2.59 -11.64
CA CYS A 75 3.63 -2.00 -11.70
C CYS A 75 4.66 -2.85 -10.95
N VAL A 76 4.34 -3.26 -9.73
CA VAL A 76 5.23 -4.11 -8.92
C VAL A 76 5.34 -5.51 -9.55
N TYR A 77 4.23 -6.10 -9.99
CA TYR A 77 4.22 -7.41 -10.65
C TYR A 77 5.11 -7.42 -11.89
N VAL A 78 4.91 -6.46 -12.80
CA VAL A 78 5.69 -6.34 -14.03
C VAL A 78 7.16 -6.07 -13.72
N ALA A 79 7.47 -5.16 -12.81
CA ALA A 79 8.85 -4.88 -12.43
C ALA A 79 9.59 -6.14 -11.97
N MET A 80 8.96 -6.96 -11.14
CA MET A 80 9.56 -8.17 -10.56
C MET A 80 9.67 -9.34 -11.56
N HIS A 81 8.85 -9.36 -12.62
CA HIS A 81 8.78 -10.50 -13.57
C HIS A 81 9.16 -10.12 -15.01
N SER A 82 9.73 -8.94 -15.22
CA SER A 82 10.05 -8.41 -16.57
C SER A 82 11.34 -8.94 -17.20
N ASN A 83 11.94 -10.01 -16.67
CA ASN A 83 13.20 -10.57 -17.17
C ASN A 83 14.30 -9.50 -17.34
N SER A 84 14.57 -8.78 -16.28
CA SER A 84 15.59 -7.71 -16.19
C SER A 84 15.33 -6.47 -17.05
N ARG A 85 14.12 -6.28 -17.58
CA ARG A 85 13.77 -5.06 -18.32
C ARG A 85 13.56 -3.84 -17.41
N VAL A 86 13.14 -4.06 -16.16
CA VAL A 86 12.93 -3.02 -15.16
C VAL A 86 13.94 -3.17 -14.03
N LEU A 87 13.97 -4.33 -13.38
CA LEU A 87 14.89 -4.61 -12.29
C LEU A 87 16.02 -5.53 -12.77
N PRO A 88 17.30 -5.21 -12.52
CA PRO A 88 18.42 -6.08 -12.91
C PRO A 88 18.47 -7.39 -12.09
N ARG A 89 17.89 -7.40 -10.91
CA ARG A 89 17.74 -8.55 -10.01
C ARG A 89 16.52 -8.36 -9.11
N LYS A 90 16.19 -9.37 -8.32
CA LYS A 90 15.14 -9.23 -7.28
C LYS A 90 15.48 -8.08 -6.33
N PRO A 91 14.55 -7.15 -6.04
CA PRO A 91 14.83 -6.04 -5.14
C PRO A 91 14.96 -6.54 -3.70
N ASP A 92 15.77 -5.83 -2.91
CA ASP A 92 15.93 -6.09 -1.49
C ASP A 92 14.74 -5.57 -0.67
N LEU A 93 14.09 -4.52 -1.18
CA LEU A 93 12.99 -3.82 -0.53
C LEU A 93 12.06 -3.24 -1.59
N VAL A 94 10.76 -3.24 -1.32
CA VAL A 94 9.79 -2.46 -2.07
C VAL A 94 9.20 -1.38 -1.15
N VAL A 95 9.18 -0.15 -1.64
CA VAL A 95 8.51 0.97 -0.97
C VAL A 95 7.41 1.47 -1.89
N SER A 96 6.22 1.68 -1.35
CA SER A 96 5.10 2.24 -2.10
C SER A 96 4.65 3.54 -1.46
N GLY A 97 4.56 4.60 -2.26
CA GLY A 97 4.15 5.94 -1.81
C GLY A 97 5.10 7.03 -2.33
N MET A 98 5.13 8.18 -1.71
CA MET A 98 4.34 8.53 -0.52
C MET A 98 2.94 8.92 -0.98
N ASN A 99 1.91 8.27 -0.48
CA ASN A 99 0.52 8.58 -0.84
C ASN A 99 0.13 9.98 -0.37
N HIS A 100 -0.62 10.70 -1.20
CA HIS A 100 -1.27 11.93 -0.81
C HIS A 100 -2.59 11.63 -0.08
N GLY A 101 -2.55 11.56 1.23
CA GLY A 101 -3.64 11.14 2.11
C GLY A 101 -3.29 9.87 2.88
N LEU A 102 -4.14 9.52 3.81
CA LEU A 102 -3.90 8.46 4.78
C LEU A 102 -4.55 7.15 4.36
N ASN A 103 -3.96 6.05 4.79
CA ASN A 103 -4.51 4.71 4.65
C ASN A 103 -4.62 4.06 6.04
N LEU A 104 -5.60 4.52 6.84
CA LEU A 104 -5.85 4.10 8.22
C LEU A 104 -6.98 3.06 8.29
N GLY A 105 -6.87 2.13 9.21
CA GLY A 105 -7.92 1.14 9.47
C GLY A 105 -8.34 0.41 8.20
N VAL A 106 -9.63 0.49 7.85
CA VAL A 106 -10.22 -0.21 6.68
C VAL A 106 -9.71 0.29 5.32
N ASP A 107 -9.10 1.47 5.25
CA ASP A 107 -8.57 2.01 3.98
C ASP A 107 -7.53 1.10 3.35
N VAL A 108 -6.83 0.29 4.15
CA VAL A 108 -5.83 -0.66 3.65
C VAL A 108 -6.39 -1.66 2.62
N PHE A 109 -7.70 -1.88 2.61
CA PHE A 109 -8.36 -2.76 1.63
C PHE A 109 -8.61 -2.09 0.28
N TYR A 110 -8.76 -0.76 0.26
CA TYR A 110 -9.05 0.03 -0.95
C TYR A 110 -7.81 0.68 -1.54
N SER A 111 -6.73 0.79 -0.75
CA SER A 111 -5.52 1.52 -1.11
C SER A 111 -4.69 0.83 -2.19
N GLY A 112 -4.41 1.55 -3.28
CA GLY A 112 -3.45 1.16 -4.29
C GLY A 112 -2.00 1.19 -3.78
N THR A 113 -1.68 2.15 -2.89
CA THR A 113 -0.37 2.26 -2.23
C THR A 113 -0.08 1.00 -1.40
N VAL A 114 -1.03 0.57 -0.56
CA VAL A 114 -0.89 -0.66 0.23
C VAL A 114 -0.87 -1.90 -0.66
N ALA A 115 -1.63 -1.90 -1.75
CA ALA A 115 -1.68 -3.01 -2.70
C ALA A 115 -0.33 -3.25 -3.39
N ALA A 116 0.36 -2.21 -3.84
CA ALA A 116 1.71 -2.33 -4.42
C ALA A 116 2.70 -2.94 -3.42
N ALA A 117 2.70 -2.48 -2.17
CA ALA A 117 3.54 -3.06 -1.13
C ALA A 117 3.15 -4.51 -0.81
N ARG A 118 1.85 -4.82 -0.78
CA ARG A 118 1.34 -6.18 -0.55
C ARG A 118 1.76 -7.14 -1.68
N GLU A 119 1.70 -6.70 -2.93
CA GLU A 119 2.16 -7.50 -4.08
C GLU A 119 3.60 -7.95 -3.92
N ALA A 120 4.49 -7.05 -3.47
CA ALA A 120 5.88 -7.38 -3.20
C ALA A 120 6.04 -8.36 -2.04
N ALA A 121 5.34 -8.14 -0.93
CA ALA A 121 5.40 -8.98 0.24
C ALA A 121 4.91 -10.42 -0.06
N MET A 122 3.88 -10.58 -0.88
CA MET A 122 3.42 -11.88 -1.38
C MET A 122 4.48 -12.61 -2.23
N ARG A 123 5.43 -11.90 -2.82
CA ARG A 123 6.58 -12.42 -3.58
C ARG A 123 7.83 -12.61 -2.72
N GLY A 124 7.70 -12.51 -1.41
CA GLY A 124 8.81 -12.71 -0.48
C GLY A 124 9.83 -11.56 -0.48
N VAL A 125 9.39 -10.34 -0.74
CA VAL A 125 10.21 -9.12 -0.61
C VAL A 125 9.64 -8.26 0.50
N PRO A 126 10.45 -7.83 1.49
CA PRO A 126 10.02 -6.86 2.50
C PRO A 126 9.42 -5.62 1.84
N ALA A 127 8.30 -5.13 2.37
CA ALA A 127 7.60 -4.02 1.74
C ALA A 127 7.02 -3.04 2.77
N VAL A 128 7.05 -1.75 2.40
CA VAL A 128 6.51 -0.67 3.23
C VAL A 128 5.65 0.25 2.37
N ALA A 129 4.40 0.43 2.77
CA ALA A 129 3.50 1.45 2.25
C ALA A 129 3.63 2.71 3.10
N VAL A 130 3.83 3.86 2.49
CA VAL A 130 3.98 5.16 3.18
C VAL A 130 2.92 6.13 2.70
N SER A 131 2.14 6.64 3.63
CA SER A 131 1.08 7.63 3.42
C SER A 131 1.30 8.83 4.30
N ALA A 132 0.99 10.03 3.82
CA ALA A 132 1.14 11.26 4.60
C ALA A 132 -0.09 12.16 4.47
N ASP A 133 -0.46 12.80 5.58
CA ASP A 133 -1.46 13.86 5.57
C ASP A 133 -0.99 15.05 4.68
N ALA A 134 -1.93 15.72 4.04
CA ALA A 134 -1.64 16.87 3.18
C ALA A 134 -0.94 18.03 3.91
N LYS A 135 -1.06 18.09 5.24
CA LYS A 135 -0.43 19.10 6.09
C LYS A 135 0.89 18.63 6.73
N ALA A 136 1.35 17.41 6.42
CA ALA A 136 2.68 16.95 6.81
C ALA A 136 3.75 17.65 5.96
N ASP A 137 4.88 18.01 6.56
CA ASP A 137 6.03 18.46 5.79
C ASP A 137 6.52 17.32 4.90
N ARG A 138 6.45 17.53 3.60
CA ARG A 138 6.73 16.50 2.58
C ARG A 138 8.15 15.93 2.69
N ALA A 139 9.13 16.79 2.89
CA ALA A 139 10.52 16.37 2.93
C ALA A 139 10.83 15.58 4.21
N ALA A 140 10.31 16.04 5.35
CA ALA A 140 10.47 15.37 6.62
C ALA A 140 9.73 14.01 6.62
N ALA A 141 8.50 13.95 6.08
CA ALA A 141 7.73 12.72 5.95
C ALA A 141 8.42 11.69 5.04
N ALA A 142 8.95 12.14 3.90
CA ALA A 142 9.71 11.29 2.99
C ALA A 142 10.99 10.75 3.64
N ALA A 143 11.74 11.58 4.35
CA ALA A 143 12.95 11.17 5.07
C ALA A 143 12.63 10.15 6.18
N LEU A 144 11.54 10.37 6.93
CA LEU A 144 11.11 9.45 7.96
C LEU A 144 10.62 8.12 7.37
N GLY A 145 9.81 8.16 6.31
CA GLY A 145 9.32 6.97 5.60
C GLY A 145 10.47 6.13 5.05
N ALA A 146 11.47 6.77 4.43
CA ALA A 146 12.68 6.10 3.93
C ALA A 146 13.46 5.44 5.09
N ARG A 147 13.65 6.13 6.21
CA ARG A 147 14.32 5.57 7.39
C ARG A 147 13.56 4.37 7.96
N ILE A 148 12.23 4.46 8.10
CA ILE A 148 11.41 3.33 8.57
C ILE A 148 11.54 2.14 7.62
N ALA A 149 11.51 2.36 6.32
CA ALA A 149 11.64 1.31 5.31
C ALA A 149 13.02 0.60 5.40
N MET A 150 14.08 1.34 5.61
CA MET A 150 15.43 0.78 5.77
C MET A 150 15.60 0.02 7.09
N GLU A 151 15.03 0.50 8.18
CA GLU A 151 15.04 -0.22 9.46
C GLU A 151 14.22 -1.51 9.38
N ALA A 152 13.09 -1.51 8.66
CA ALA A 152 12.31 -2.71 8.38
C ALA A 152 13.13 -3.76 7.61
N LEU A 153 13.87 -3.34 6.56
CA LEU A 153 14.78 -4.22 5.83
C LEU A 153 15.89 -4.76 6.74
N ALA A 154 16.52 -3.90 7.53
CA ALA A 154 17.57 -4.30 8.44
C ALA A 154 17.06 -5.28 9.51
N ALA A 155 15.89 -5.06 10.06
CA ALA A 155 15.26 -5.96 11.03
C ALA A 155 14.96 -7.33 10.40
N PHE A 156 14.41 -7.37 9.20
CA PHE A 156 14.13 -8.61 8.47
C PHE A 156 15.41 -9.39 8.16
N ARG A 157 16.49 -8.72 7.78
CA ARG A 157 17.80 -9.36 7.54
C ARG A 157 18.40 -9.97 8.82
N ARG A 158 18.21 -9.34 9.98
CA ARG A 158 18.67 -9.87 11.27
C ARG A 158 17.82 -11.06 11.77
N THR A 159 16.51 -11.00 11.54
CA THR A 159 15.56 -12.00 12.03
C THR A 159 14.60 -12.38 10.88
N PRO A 160 15.06 -13.21 9.93
CA PRO A 160 14.21 -13.63 8.83
C PRO A 160 12.98 -14.38 9.34
N SER A 161 11.83 -14.07 8.79
CA SER A 161 10.57 -14.76 9.04
C SER A 161 10.14 -15.56 7.80
N ALA A 162 9.25 -16.54 7.99
CA ALA A 162 8.75 -17.39 6.90
C ALA A 162 8.06 -16.58 5.78
N ARG A 163 7.47 -15.43 6.12
CA ARG A 163 6.86 -14.48 5.18
C ARG A 163 7.57 -13.14 5.27
N ALA A 164 7.74 -12.47 4.14
CA ALA A 164 8.28 -11.12 4.10
C ALA A 164 7.34 -10.14 4.82
N PRO A 165 7.88 -9.19 5.63
CA PRO A 165 7.07 -8.22 6.33
C PRO A 165 6.41 -7.24 5.35
N LEU A 166 5.21 -6.80 5.72
CA LEU A 166 4.45 -5.73 5.09
C LEU A 166 4.09 -4.72 6.18
N PHE A 167 4.59 -3.50 6.07
CA PHE A 167 4.25 -2.42 7.00
C PHE A 167 3.48 -1.32 6.29
N ASN A 168 2.46 -0.80 6.98
CA ASN A 168 1.71 0.38 6.58
C ASN A 168 2.08 1.53 7.52
N VAL A 169 2.54 2.64 6.96
CA VAL A 169 3.03 3.82 7.67
C VAL A 169 2.14 5.00 7.34
N ASN A 170 1.60 5.66 8.36
CA ASN A 170 0.80 6.87 8.21
C ASN A 170 1.41 8.02 8.99
N VAL A 171 1.72 9.11 8.28
CA VAL A 171 2.37 10.31 8.82
C VAL A 171 1.31 11.39 9.02
N PRO A 172 1.06 11.85 10.27
CA PRO A 172 0.10 12.91 10.57
C PRO A 172 0.65 14.30 10.20
N PRO A 173 -0.18 15.38 10.33
CA PRO A 173 0.28 16.75 10.15
C PRO A 173 1.53 17.09 10.97
N GLY A 174 2.38 17.99 10.46
CA GLY A 174 3.59 18.45 11.17
C GLY A 174 4.89 18.15 10.44
N ASN A 175 6.01 18.22 11.15
CA ASN A 175 7.35 18.03 10.59
C ASN A 175 8.27 17.14 11.46
N THR A 176 7.83 16.80 12.66
CA THR A 176 8.51 15.90 13.60
C THR A 176 7.46 15.08 14.35
N TRP A 177 7.71 13.79 14.52
CA TRP A 177 6.70 12.90 15.09
C TRP A 177 7.33 11.80 15.95
N PRO A 178 6.71 11.43 17.06
CA PRO A 178 6.97 10.15 17.69
C PRO A 178 6.50 9.02 16.76
N VAL A 179 7.19 7.88 16.78
CA VAL A 179 6.85 6.70 15.97
C VAL A 179 6.39 5.57 16.89
N ARG A 180 5.27 4.94 16.55
CA ARG A 180 4.66 3.88 17.35
C ARG A 180 4.33 2.66 16.50
N ALA A 181 4.55 1.47 17.06
CA ALA A 181 3.98 0.25 16.51
C ALA A 181 2.48 0.23 16.83
N THR A 182 1.65 -0.07 15.82
CA THR A 182 0.20 0.02 15.91
C THR A 182 -0.48 -1.22 15.34
N LYS A 183 -1.76 -1.36 15.57
CA LYS A 183 -2.69 -2.24 14.85
C LYS A 183 -3.68 -1.39 14.05
N LEU A 184 -4.42 -2.01 13.14
CA LEU A 184 -5.47 -1.30 12.40
C LEU A 184 -6.56 -0.81 13.36
N GLY A 185 -6.94 0.45 13.19
CA GLY A 185 -7.99 1.10 13.95
C GLY A 185 -9.34 1.06 13.25
N ALA A 186 -10.30 1.76 13.85
CA ALA A 186 -11.64 1.92 13.32
C ALA A 186 -11.78 3.30 12.68
N ARG A 187 -11.59 3.37 11.37
CA ARG A 187 -11.89 4.54 10.56
C ARG A 187 -13.24 4.36 9.91
N LEU A 188 -14.19 5.17 10.31
CA LEU A 188 -15.59 5.08 9.92
C LEU A 188 -15.94 6.23 8.97
N TYR A 189 -16.55 5.87 7.86
CA TYR A 189 -17.08 6.80 6.88
C TYR A 189 -18.58 6.95 7.09
N THR A 190 -19.09 8.16 7.01
CA THR A 190 -20.53 8.33 6.84
C THR A 190 -20.88 7.83 5.45
N GLU A 191 -21.48 6.62 5.39
CA GLU A 191 -21.89 6.01 4.13
C GLU A 191 -22.92 6.91 3.46
N SER A 192 -22.61 7.38 2.27
CA SER A 192 -23.53 8.19 1.48
C SER A 192 -23.35 7.93 -0.01
N VAL A 193 -24.48 7.86 -0.71
CA VAL A 193 -24.55 7.90 -2.17
C VAL A 193 -25.37 9.12 -2.53
N ILE A 194 -24.78 10.04 -3.27
CA ILE A 194 -25.42 11.29 -3.68
C ILE A 194 -25.83 11.13 -5.14
N PHE A 195 -27.13 11.14 -5.40
CA PHE A 195 -27.69 11.13 -6.76
C PHE A 195 -27.84 12.57 -7.26
N ARG A 196 -27.51 12.80 -8.52
CA ARG A 196 -27.66 14.07 -9.25
C ARG A 196 -28.04 13.82 -10.69
N GLU A 197 -28.52 14.86 -11.37
CA GLU A 197 -28.80 14.84 -12.80
C GLU A 197 -27.78 15.71 -13.55
N ASP A 198 -27.35 15.27 -14.73
CA ASP A 198 -26.56 16.06 -15.64
C ASP A 198 -27.45 17.06 -16.40
N PRO A 199 -26.87 18.02 -17.17
CA PRO A 199 -27.66 19.00 -17.94
C PRO A 199 -28.58 18.39 -19.01
N ARG A 200 -28.45 17.10 -19.31
CA ARG A 200 -29.31 16.34 -20.25
C ARG A 200 -30.36 15.50 -19.55
N GLY A 201 -30.49 15.61 -18.21
CA GLY A 201 -31.45 14.86 -17.42
C GLY A 201 -31.04 13.40 -17.16
N GLN A 202 -29.76 13.03 -17.38
CA GLN A 202 -29.29 11.71 -17.04
C GLN A 202 -28.79 11.68 -15.59
N GLU A 203 -29.31 10.72 -14.83
CA GLU A 203 -28.92 10.51 -13.45
C GLU A 203 -27.47 9.98 -13.37
N TYR A 204 -26.68 10.53 -12.45
CA TYR A 204 -25.37 10.02 -12.05
C TYR A 204 -25.25 10.07 -10.54
N LEU A 205 -24.29 9.32 -10.00
CA LEU A 205 -24.10 9.23 -8.55
C LEU A 205 -22.62 9.41 -8.16
N TRP A 206 -22.44 9.89 -6.93
CA TRP A 206 -21.17 9.91 -6.25
C TRP A 206 -21.22 9.00 -5.02
N ILE A 207 -20.18 8.16 -4.85
CA ILE A 207 -19.96 7.42 -3.62
C ILE A 207 -19.08 8.27 -2.71
N GLY A 208 -19.51 8.48 -1.45
CA GLY A 208 -18.80 9.30 -0.49
C GLY A 208 -19.40 10.70 -0.34
N GLY A 209 -18.64 11.62 0.27
CA GLY A 209 -19.10 12.98 0.59
C GLY A 209 -19.57 13.14 2.04
N GLY A 210 -19.54 12.07 2.83
CA GLY A 210 -19.77 12.09 4.27
C GLY A 210 -18.51 12.44 5.07
N GLY A 211 -18.69 12.70 6.37
CA GLY A 211 -17.59 12.90 7.29
C GLY A 211 -16.82 11.61 7.57
N VAL A 212 -15.58 11.75 8.01
CA VAL A 212 -14.76 10.66 8.53
C VAL A 212 -14.63 10.86 10.03
N ARG A 213 -14.80 9.80 10.79
CA ARG A 213 -14.54 9.77 12.24
C ARG A 213 -13.72 8.54 12.60
N HIS A 214 -13.02 8.61 13.72
CA HIS A 214 -12.33 7.47 14.29
C HIS A 214 -13.05 7.03 15.56
N ASP A 215 -13.26 5.72 15.71
CA ASP A 215 -13.63 5.18 17.02
C ASP A 215 -12.35 4.90 17.82
N HIS A 216 -12.43 5.08 19.12
CA HIS A 216 -11.30 4.87 20.00
C HIS A 216 -10.95 3.38 20.09
N VAL A 217 -9.80 3.01 19.52
CA VAL A 217 -9.23 1.66 19.59
C VAL A 217 -7.80 1.79 20.10
N HIS A 218 -7.59 1.42 21.35
CA HIS A 218 -6.28 1.58 22.00
C HIS A 218 -5.15 0.85 21.24
N GLY A 219 -4.02 1.54 21.01
CA GLY A 219 -2.85 1.05 20.28
C GLY A 219 -3.06 0.98 18.77
N SER A 220 -4.08 1.67 18.23
CA SER A 220 -4.36 1.67 16.80
C SER A 220 -3.64 2.78 16.03
N ASP A 221 -3.64 2.63 14.70
CA ASP A 221 -3.14 3.63 13.75
C ASP A 221 -3.99 4.90 13.74
N THR A 222 -5.31 4.77 13.97
CA THR A 222 -6.22 5.91 14.11
C THR A 222 -5.95 6.68 15.40
N GLU A 223 -5.74 6.01 16.54
CA GLU A 223 -5.36 6.66 17.80
C GLU A 223 -4.00 7.35 17.66
N ALA A 224 -2.99 6.69 17.09
CA ALA A 224 -1.69 7.27 16.88
C ALA A 224 -1.76 8.55 16.02
N PHE A 225 -2.55 8.52 14.93
CA PHE A 225 -2.78 9.69 14.10
C PHE A 225 -3.43 10.85 14.86
N ASP A 226 -4.49 10.57 15.62
CA ASP A 226 -5.22 11.58 16.40
C ASP A 226 -4.34 12.22 17.49
N GLU A 227 -3.36 11.48 18.00
CA GLU A 227 -2.35 11.96 18.96
C GLU A 227 -1.09 12.57 18.29
N GLY A 228 -1.08 12.73 16.98
CA GLY A 228 0.04 13.31 16.23
C GLY A 228 1.27 12.42 16.15
N ALA A 229 1.12 11.10 16.28
CA ALA A 229 2.19 10.13 16.14
C ALA A 229 2.12 9.39 14.80
N VAL A 230 3.28 9.02 14.26
CA VAL A 230 3.36 8.13 13.10
C VAL A 230 3.06 6.70 13.54
N GLY A 231 2.03 6.11 12.95
CA GLY A 231 1.69 4.70 13.13
C GLY A 231 2.44 3.82 12.14
N VAL A 232 3.07 2.76 12.64
CA VAL A 232 3.66 1.68 11.84
C VAL A 232 2.89 0.41 12.14
N THR A 233 2.04 0.00 11.21
CA THR A 233 1.12 -1.14 11.36
C THR A 233 1.62 -2.33 10.56
N PRO A 234 1.95 -3.46 11.16
CA PRO A 234 2.22 -4.69 10.43
C PRO A 234 0.91 -5.24 9.84
N LEU A 235 0.93 -5.59 8.54
CA LEU A 235 -0.21 -6.17 7.86
C LEU A 235 0.04 -7.65 7.55
N THR A 236 -1.01 -8.45 7.61
CA THR A 236 -0.97 -9.85 7.20
C THR A 236 -1.30 -10.02 5.72
N GLN A 237 -0.74 -11.07 5.12
CA GLN A 237 -1.09 -11.55 3.79
C GLN A 237 -2.09 -12.72 3.86
N ASP A 238 -2.35 -13.23 5.07
CA ASP A 238 -3.26 -14.35 5.31
C ASP A 238 -4.63 -13.82 5.71
N LEU A 239 -5.62 -14.07 4.87
CA LEU A 239 -7.01 -13.69 5.08
C LEU A 239 -7.84 -14.81 5.73
N THR A 240 -7.21 -15.94 6.11
CA THR A 240 -7.91 -17.03 6.77
C THR A 240 -8.32 -16.60 8.18
N SER A 241 -9.63 -16.66 8.45
CA SER A 241 -10.15 -16.43 9.80
C SER A 241 -10.08 -17.72 10.64
N SER A 242 -9.29 -17.69 11.71
CA SER A 242 -9.30 -18.74 12.74
C SER A 242 -10.62 -18.78 13.50
N ASP A 243 -11.20 -17.63 13.76
CA ASP A 243 -12.37 -17.44 14.61
C ASP A 243 -13.65 -18.05 14.01
N HIS A 244 -13.70 -18.18 12.67
CA HIS A 244 -14.84 -18.75 11.95
C HIS A 244 -14.61 -20.20 11.48
N ARG A 245 -13.51 -20.84 11.88
CA ARG A 245 -13.18 -22.18 11.43
C ARG A 245 -14.25 -23.21 11.81
N ASP A 246 -14.70 -23.19 13.06
CA ASP A 246 -15.69 -24.15 13.55
C ASP A 246 -17.06 -23.94 12.90
N LEU A 247 -17.45 -22.70 12.66
CA LEU A 247 -18.65 -22.36 11.92
C LEU A 247 -18.58 -22.91 10.48
N CYS A 248 -17.45 -22.74 9.81
CA CYS A 248 -17.24 -23.28 8.47
C CYS A 248 -17.34 -24.82 8.44
N VAL A 249 -16.69 -25.49 9.41
CA VAL A 249 -16.77 -26.96 9.53
C VAL A 249 -18.21 -27.44 9.75
N ALA A 250 -18.95 -26.80 10.65
CA ALA A 250 -20.35 -27.15 10.90
C ALA A 250 -21.23 -26.94 9.65
N THR A 251 -21.02 -25.86 8.90
CA THR A 251 -21.72 -25.58 7.65
C THR A 251 -21.45 -26.68 6.60
N CYS A 252 -20.18 -27.06 6.43
CA CYS A 252 -19.83 -28.13 5.49
C CYS A 252 -20.42 -29.49 5.87
N ALA A 253 -20.46 -29.81 7.16
CA ALA A 253 -21.08 -31.04 7.64
C ALA A 253 -22.58 -31.09 7.37
N ALA A 254 -23.31 -30.00 7.63
CA ALA A 254 -24.74 -29.91 7.37
C ALA A 254 -25.09 -30.13 5.89
N VAL A 255 -24.33 -29.49 4.98
CA VAL A 255 -24.51 -29.67 3.53
C VAL A 255 -24.20 -31.09 3.06
N SER A 256 -23.22 -31.74 3.68
CA SER A 256 -22.85 -33.12 3.32
C SER A 256 -23.88 -34.17 3.77
N LEU A 257 -24.62 -33.89 4.85
CA LEU A 257 -25.70 -34.76 5.34
C LEU A 257 -26.95 -34.69 4.46
N SER A 258 -27.28 -33.49 3.95
CA SER A 258 -28.46 -33.29 3.10
C SER A 258 -28.42 -34.05 1.75
N LYS A 259 -27.26 -34.49 1.28
CA LYS A 259 -27.10 -35.31 0.06
C LYS A 259 -27.36 -36.82 0.27
N ARG A 260 -27.59 -37.27 1.49
CA ARG A 260 -27.82 -38.70 1.78
C ARG A 260 -29.30 -39.05 1.94
N GLU A 261 -30.19 -38.05 1.89
CA GLU A 261 -31.64 -38.22 2.05
C GLU A 261 -32.42 -37.97 0.75
N GLY A 262 -31.75 -37.86 -0.42
CA GLY A 262 -32.38 -37.64 -1.73
C GLY A 262 -32.18 -38.80 -2.71
#